data_89082798198382486ceec6bbfae39614
#
_entry.id   89082798198382486ceec6bbfae39614
#
_cell.length_a   1.000
_cell.length_b   1.000
_cell.length_c   1.000
_cell.angle_alpha   90.00
_cell.angle_beta   90.00
_cell.angle_gamma   90.00
#
_symmetry.space_group_name_H-M   'P 1'
#
loop_
_entity.id
_entity.type
_entity.pdbx_description
1 polymer ?
#
loop_
_entity_poly.entity_id
_entity_poly.type
_entity_poly.pdbx_seq_one_letter_code
_entity_poly.pdbx_strand_id
1 'polypeptide(L)'
;MKADTPTDKASVLVVMGVSGSGKSTIAAMLAHRLHWLYEDGDWFHPKKNIEKMHHGEPLNDEDRWPWLHAIADWIDATRHSGNHGIVACSALKRSYRQILIGDRRDVRLVYLKGDQDLIERRVAARADHFMPPALLDSQFAALEEPTADERPITILVAPHPREIVETIVKKLNIDEPVGSSADRAPR
;
A
#
# COMPACT_ATOMS: atom_id res chain seq x y z
N MET A 1 -3.91 2.71 -38.31
CA MET A 1 -3.99 3.22 -36.94
C MET A 1 -4.37 2.05 -36.05
N LYS A 2 -3.41 1.44 -35.34
CA LYS A 2 -3.69 0.44 -34.32
C LYS A 2 -4.14 1.22 -33.08
N ALA A 3 -5.37 0.99 -32.63
CA ALA A 3 -5.82 1.48 -31.35
C ALA A 3 -4.94 0.85 -30.26
N ASP A 4 -4.15 1.63 -29.54
CA ASP A 4 -3.51 1.23 -28.32
C ASP A 4 -4.62 0.86 -27.33
N THR A 5 -4.84 -0.41 -27.15
CA THR A 5 -5.59 -0.94 -26.02
C THR A 5 -4.73 -0.62 -24.78
N PRO A 6 -5.23 0.17 -23.83
CA PRO A 6 -4.47 0.44 -22.62
C PRO A 6 -4.23 -0.92 -21.95
N THR A 7 -2.98 -1.30 -21.79
CA THR A 7 -2.62 -2.44 -20.96
C THR A 7 -3.04 -2.12 -19.53
N ASP A 8 -4.12 -2.72 -19.07
CA ASP A 8 -4.63 -2.64 -17.69
C ASP A 8 -3.68 -3.33 -16.67
N LYS A 9 -2.44 -3.57 -17.08
CA LYS A 9 -1.42 -4.18 -16.24
C LYS A 9 -0.91 -3.14 -15.24
N ALA A 10 -1.14 -3.40 -13.96
CA ALA A 10 -0.57 -2.61 -12.89
C ALA A 10 0.97 -2.68 -12.92
N SER A 11 1.64 -1.52 -12.85
CA SER A 11 3.09 -1.46 -12.61
C SER A 11 3.41 -1.17 -11.15
N VAL A 12 2.57 -0.40 -10.46
CA VAL A 12 2.76 -0.12 -9.03
C VAL A 12 1.46 -0.33 -8.26
N LEU A 13 1.58 -0.90 -7.06
CA LEU A 13 0.49 -0.99 -6.10
C LEU A 13 0.75 -0.07 -4.92
N VAL A 14 -0.26 0.71 -4.55
CA VAL A 14 -0.30 1.46 -3.28
C VAL A 14 -1.22 0.69 -2.33
N VAL A 15 -0.64 0.10 -1.28
CA VAL A 15 -1.38 -0.63 -0.25
C VAL A 15 -1.71 0.31 0.88
N MET A 16 -2.99 0.67 1.02
CA MET A 16 -3.47 1.64 1.99
C MET A 16 -4.33 1.03 3.10
N GLY A 17 -4.51 1.80 4.16
CA GLY A 17 -5.38 1.49 5.30
C GLY A 17 -4.87 2.11 6.59
N VAL A 18 -5.66 2.05 7.64
CA VAL A 18 -5.28 2.54 8.98
C VAL A 18 -4.11 1.76 9.58
N SER A 19 -3.48 2.30 10.60
CA SER A 19 -2.47 1.55 11.36
C SER A 19 -3.09 0.26 11.92
N GLY A 20 -2.33 -0.82 11.93
CA GLY A 20 -2.84 -2.12 12.37
C GLY A 20 -3.61 -2.91 11.29
N SER A 21 -3.93 -2.33 10.14
CA SER A 21 -4.61 -3.07 9.05
C SER A 21 -3.74 -4.14 8.37
N GLY A 22 -2.42 -4.13 8.60
CA GLY A 22 -1.50 -5.13 8.05
C GLY A 22 -0.82 -4.71 6.74
N LYS A 23 -0.80 -3.42 6.40
CA LYS A 23 -0.21 -2.89 5.15
C LYS A 23 1.18 -3.43 4.84
N SER A 24 2.13 -3.23 5.77
CA SER A 24 3.53 -3.65 5.56
C SER A 24 3.66 -5.16 5.37
N THR A 25 2.90 -5.94 6.14
CA THR A 25 2.88 -7.40 6.02
C THR A 25 2.34 -7.84 4.66
N ILE A 26 1.18 -7.34 4.26
CA ILE A 26 0.53 -7.69 2.99
C ILE A 26 1.38 -7.20 1.81
N ALA A 27 1.90 -5.97 1.86
CA ALA A 27 2.75 -5.43 0.81
C ALA A 27 4.04 -6.24 0.62
N ALA A 28 4.73 -6.60 1.71
CA ALA A 28 5.92 -7.45 1.65
C ALA A 28 5.61 -8.85 1.10
N MET A 29 4.50 -9.47 1.52
CA MET A 29 4.08 -10.77 1.01
C MET A 29 3.72 -10.72 -0.48
N LEU A 30 3.02 -9.66 -0.93
CA LEU A 30 2.72 -9.43 -2.35
C LEU A 30 4.00 -9.26 -3.16
N ALA A 31 4.94 -8.44 -2.67
CA ALA A 31 6.21 -8.21 -3.34
C ALA A 31 7.01 -9.51 -3.51
N HIS A 32 7.10 -10.32 -2.47
CA HIS A 32 7.71 -11.64 -2.54
C HIS A 32 6.99 -12.57 -3.54
N ARG A 33 5.66 -12.60 -3.50
CA ARG A 33 4.82 -13.44 -4.37
C ARG A 33 4.92 -13.09 -5.85
N LEU A 34 5.02 -11.77 -6.15
CA LEU A 34 5.05 -11.23 -7.51
C LEU A 34 6.47 -10.97 -8.03
N HIS A 35 7.49 -11.10 -7.19
CA HIS A 35 8.87 -10.69 -7.48
C HIS A 35 8.99 -9.20 -7.86
N TRP A 36 8.23 -8.37 -7.14
CA TRP A 36 8.19 -6.92 -7.32
C TRP A 36 9.02 -6.21 -6.26
N LEU A 37 9.43 -4.97 -6.55
CA LEU A 37 10.09 -4.11 -5.57
C LEU A 37 9.11 -3.79 -4.42
N TYR A 38 9.65 -3.58 -3.23
CA TYR A 38 8.85 -3.20 -2.05
C TYR A 38 9.50 -2.02 -1.33
N GLU A 39 8.66 -1.05 -0.95
CA GLU A 39 9.04 0.01 -0.04
C GLU A 39 7.96 0.25 1.02
N ASP A 40 8.38 0.56 2.24
CA ASP A 40 7.47 1.05 3.27
C ASP A 40 7.44 2.57 3.22
N GLY A 41 6.25 3.15 3.09
CA GLY A 41 6.05 4.59 3.00
C GLY A 41 6.60 5.36 4.20
N ASP A 42 6.71 4.72 5.36
CA ASP A 42 7.24 5.35 6.55
C ASP A 42 8.72 5.75 6.42
N TRP A 43 9.47 5.10 5.54
CA TRP A 43 10.88 5.40 5.28
C TRP A 43 11.11 6.72 4.53
N PHE A 44 10.08 7.25 3.89
CA PHE A 44 10.15 8.51 3.15
C PHE A 44 9.90 9.75 4.02
N HIS A 45 9.60 9.57 5.32
CA HIS A 45 9.37 10.71 6.20
C HIS A 45 10.62 11.60 6.35
N PRO A 46 10.49 12.91 6.15
CA PRO A 46 11.55 13.85 6.50
C PRO A 46 11.90 13.77 7.99
N LYS A 47 13.16 14.06 8.35
CA LYS A 47 13.62 14.02 9.75
C LYS A 47 12.72 14.79 10.72
N LYS A 48 12.25 15.98 10.32
CA LYS A 48 11.33 16.78 11.14
C LYS A 48 10.02 16.06 11.47
N ASN A 49 9.50 15.24 10.53
CA ASN A 49 8.30 14.46 10.77
C ASN A 49 8.57 13.32 11.76
N ILE A 50 9.71 12.67 11.61
CA ILE A 50 10.16 11.62 12.54
C ILE A 50 10.32 12.21 13.95
N GLU A 51 10.93 13.39 14.08
CA GLU A 51 11.08 14.09 15.36
C GLU A 51 9.72 14.42 15.99
N LYS A 52 8.77 14.98 15.23
CA LYS A 52 7.40 15.24 15.70
C LYS A 52 6.73 13.97 16.20
N MET A 53 6.78 12.89 15.41
CA MET A 53 6.19 11.59 15.80
C MET A 53 6.82 11.03 17.07
N HIS A 54 8.13 11.16 17.25
CA HIS A 54 8.82 10.75 18.47
C HIS A 54 8.41 11.57 19.71
N HIS A 55 8.04 12.83 19.54
CA HIS A 55 7.49 13.67 20.60
C HIS A 55 5.96 13.46 20.81
N GLY A 56 5.34 12.54 20.07
CA GLY A 56 3.89 12.30 20.13
C GLY A 56 3.05 13.40 19.48
N GLU A 57 3.68 14.26 18.68
CA GLU A 57 2.99 15.33 17.97
C GLU A 57 2.38 14.79 16.67
N PRO A 58 1.06 15.00 16.42
CA PRO A 58 0.43 14.56 15.19
C PRO A 58 0.95 15.39 14.00
N LEU A 59 1.18 14.73 12.88
CA LEU A 59 1.50 15.40 11.63
C LEU A 59 0.23 16.04 11.04
N ASN A 60 0.35 17.31 10.61
CA ASN A 60 -0.68 17.96 9.81
C ASN A 60 -0.49 17.68 8.30
N ASP A 61 -1.38 18.24 7.46
CA ASP A 61 -1.30 18.03 6.02
C ASP A 61 -0.02 18.61 5.40
N GLU A 62 0.41 19.79 5.89
CA GLU A 62 1.63 20.46 5.41
C GLU A 62 2.89 19.64 5.71
N ASP A 63 2.94 18.95 6.85
CA ASP A 63 4.01 18.01 7.17
C ASP A 63 4.01 16.80 6.23
N ARG A 64 2.83 16.38 5.76
CA ARG A 64 2.68 15.20 4.92
C ARG A 64 2.98 15.44 3.44
N TRP A 65 2.80 16.65 2.92
CA TRP A 65 3.02 16.91 1.48
C TRP A 65 4.41 16.49 1.00
N PRO A 66 5.53 16.88 1.64
CA PRO A 66 6.85 16.46 1.20
C PRO A 66 7.04 14.94 1.24
N TRP A 67 6.48 14.29 2.26
CA TRP A 67 6.51 12.84 2.40
C TRP A 67 5.74 12.13 1.27
N LEU A 68 4.52 12.58 0.96
CA LEU A 68 3.72 12.01 -0.11
C LEU A 68 4.36 12.22 -1.49
N HIS A 69 4.97 13.38 -1.71
CA HIS A 69 5.72 13.63 -2.95
C HIS A 69 6.93 12.72 -3.09
N ALA A 70 7.68 12.47 -2.03
CA ALA A 70 8.81 11.54 -2.06
C ALA A 70 8.35 10.10 -2.42
N ILE A 71 7.20 9.66 -1.91
CA ILE A 71 6.60 8.38 -2.32
C ILE A 71 6.18 8.43 -3.79
N ALA A 72 5.56 9.51 -4.26
CA ALA A 72 5.16 9.66 -5.65
C ALA A 72 6.36 9.66 -6.60
N ASP A 73 7.47 10.28 -6.21
CA ASP A 73 8.73 10.25 -6.97
C ASP A 73 9.28 8.82 -7.09
N TRP A 74 9.22 8.03 -6.01
CA TRP A 74 9.60 6.62 -6.06
C TRP A 74 8.67 5.80 -6.98
N ILE A 75 7.36 6.05 -6.92
CA ILE A 75 6.38 5.43 -7.81
C ILE A 75 6.75 5.74 -9.27
N ASP A 76 7.01 6.99 -9.60
CA ASP A 76 7.34 7.41 -10.95
C ASP A 76 8.69 6.84 -11.42
N ALA A 77 9.71 6.83 -10.56
CA ALA A 77 11.00 6.22 -10.87
C ALA A 77 10.86 4.71 -11.17
N THR A 78 10.06 3.99 -10.37
CA THR A 78 9.78 2.57 -10.57
C THR A 78 9.10 2.32 -11.91
N ARG A 79 8.08 3.10 -12.25
CA ARG A 79 7.35 3.02 -13.53
C ARG A 79 8.26 3.30 -14.73
N HIS A 80 9.04 4.39 -14.67
CA HIS A 80 9.92 4.80 -15.77
C HIS A 80 11.09 3.83 -16.00
N SER A 81 11.53 3.12 -14.98
CA SER A 81 12.56 2.08 -15.12
C SER A 81 12.02 0.76 -15.72
N GLY A 82 10.70 0.67 -15.95
CA GLY A 82 10.05 -0.56 -16.42
C GLY A 82 9.95 -1.64 -15.34
N ASN A 83 10.22 -1.31 -14.08
CA ASN A 83 10.05 -2.20 -12.96
C ASN A 83 8.60 -2.20 -12.45
N HIS A 84 8.29 -3.18 -11.64
CA HIS A 84 7.05 -3.25 -10.88
C HIS A 84 7.36 -3.03 -9.40
N GLY A 85 6.44 -2.38 -8.67
CA GLY A 85 6.67 -2.09 -7.26
C GLY A 85 5.41 -2.04 -6.42
N ILE A 86 5.61 -2.17 -5.11
CA ILE A 86 4.55 -2.09 -4.12
C ILE A 86 5.02 -1.15 -3.01
N VAL A 87 4.20 -0.18 -2.67
CA VAL A 87 4.45 0.72 -1.54
C VAL A 87 3.32 0.64 -0.54
N ALA A 88 3.67 0.47 0.75
CA ALA A 88 2.73 0.57 1.86
C ALA A 88 2.64 2.03 2.31
N CYS A 89 1.45 2.61 2.33
CA CYS A 89 1.22 3.99 2.77
C CYS A 89 -0.18 4.10 3.37
N SER A 90 -0.36 4.81 4.49
CA SER A 90 -1.70 4.98 5.08
C SER A 90 -2.70 5.59 4.10
N ALA A 91 -2.32 6.63 3.36
CA ALA A 91 -3.06 7.28 2.27
C ALA A 91 -4.56 7.54 2.59
N LEU A 92 -4.84 7.98 3.85
CA LEU A 92 -6.18 8.01 4.40
C LEU A 92 -7.13 9.01 3.72
N LYS A 93 -6.60 10.16 3.28
CA LYS A 93 -7.39 11.18 2.60
C LYS A 93 -7.34 11.01 1.08
N ARG A 94 -8.43 11.37 0.41
CA ARG A 94 -8.48 11.40 -1.06
C ARG A 94 -7.38 12.29 -1.66
N SER A 95 -7.11 13.45 -1.05
CA SER A 95 -6.05 14.36 -1.48
C SER A 95 -4.66 13.71 -1.45
N TYR A 96 -4.39 12.82 -0.49
CA TYR A 96 -3.13 12.08 -0.44
C TYR A 96 -3.05 11.06 -1.59
N ARG A 97 -4.13 10.34 -1.84
CA ARG A 97 -4.22 9.38 -2.95
C ARG A 97 -4.10 10.05 -4.31
N GLN A 98 -4.61 11.28 -4.43
CA GLN A 98 -4.45 12.07 -5.65
C GLN A 98 -2.98 12.36 -5.97
N ILE A 99 -2.13 12.59 -4.97
CA ILE A 99 -0.68 12.77 -5.15
C ILE A 99 -0.02 11.46 -5.58
N LEU A 100 -0.38 10.35 -4.92
CA LEU A 100 0.27 9.06 -5.15
C LEU A 100 -0.16 8.39 -6.47
N ILE A 101 -1.42 8.54 -6.86
CA ILE A 101 -2.02 7.86 -8.00
C ILE A 101 -2.35 8.85 -9.11
N GLY A 102 -3.16 9.88 -8.83
CA GLY A 102 -3.56 10.89 -9.81
C GLY A 102 -4.01 10.27 -11.14
N ASP A 103 -3.39 10.69 -12.23
CA ASP A 103 -3.67 10.20 -13.59
C ASP A 103 -2.84 8.96 -13.99
N ARG A 104 -2.09 8.37 -13.08
CA ARG A 104 -1.26 7.18 -13.34
C ARG A 104 -2.13 5.94 -13.48
N ARG A 105 -2.54 5.61 -14.70
CA ARG A 105 -3.48 4.51 -15.00
C ARG A 105 -2.96 3.12 -14.61
N ASP A 106 -1.66 2.95 -14.58
CA ASP A 106 -0.92 1.73 -14.23
C ASP A 106 -0.55 1.65 -12.73
N VAL A 107 -0.96 2.64 -11.92
CA VAL A 107 -0.88 2.59 -10.46
C VAL A 107 -2.24 2.19 -9.89
N ARG A 108 -2.29 1.14 -9.09
CA ARG A 108 -3.53 0.60 -8.53
C ARG A 108 -3.56 0.72 -7.01
N LEU A 109 -4.73 1.08 -6.51
CA LEU A 109 -4.98 1.19 -5.09
C LEU A 109 -5.49 -0.13 -4.52
N VAL A 110 -4.83 -0.63 -3.48
CA VAL A 110 -5.30 -1.76 -2.66
C VAL A 110 -5.68 -1.22 -1.30
N TYR A 111 -6.96 -1.24 -0.97
CA TYR A 111 -7.47 -0.76 0.30
C TYR A 111 -7.74 -1.92 1.26
N LEU A 112 -6.97 -1.98 2.34
CA LEU A 112 -7.14 -2.95 3.43
C LEU A 112 -8.16 -2.41 4.43
N LYS A 113 -9.41 -2.83 4.25
CA LYS A 113 -10.54 -2.40 5.09
C LYS A 113 -10.70 -3.32 6.29
N GLY A 114 -10.68 -2.76 7.49
CA GLY A 114 -10.96 -3.47 8.74
C GLY A 114 -11.93 -2.68 9.61
N ASP A 115 -12.78 -3.40 10.33
CA ASP A 115 -13.62 -2.80 11.37
C ASP A 115 -12.73 -2.29 12.51
N GLN A 116 -13.13 -1.19 13.13
CA GLN A 116 -12.35 -0.55 14.19
C GLN A 116 -12.05 -1.52 15.32
N ASP A 117 -13.03 -2.26 15.82
CA ASP A 117 -12.87 -3.26 16.89
C ASP A 117 -11.83 -4.34 16.56
N LEU A 118 -11.81 -4.79 15.31
CA LEU A 118 -10.81 -5.77 14.85
C LEU A 118 -9.40 -5.18 14.86
N ILE A 119 -9.27 -3.96 14.34
CA ILE A 119 -7.99 -3.26 14.26
C ILE A 119 -7.46 -2.93 15.67
N GLU A 120 -8.32 -2.45 16.58
CA GLU A 120 -7.97 -2.18 17.98
C GLU A 120 -7.41 -3.43 18.68
N ARG A 121 -8.09 -4.57 18.54
CA ARG A 121 -7.61 -5.84 19.10
C ARG A 121 -6.24 -6.24 18.51
N ARG A 122 -6.01 -6.02 17.23
CA ARG A 122 -4.72 -6.31 16.58
C ARG A 122 -3.61 -5.41 17.06
N VAL A 123 -3.88 -4.13 17.22
CA VAL A 123 -2.92 -3.14 17.73
C VAL A 123 -2.59 -3.46 19.20
N ALA A 124 -3.59 -3.76 20.02
CA ALA A 124 -3.41 -4.09 21.43
C ALA A 124 -2.61 -5.40 21.64
N ALA A 125 -2.71 -6.36 20.71
CA ALA A 125 -1.98 -7.64 20.77
C ALA A 125 -0.49 -7.52 20.36
N ARG A 126 -0.04 -6.39 19.82
CA ARG A 126 1.37 -6.17 19.45
C ARG A 126 2.17 -5.72 20.67
N ALA A 127 3.07 -6.58 21.15
CA ALA A 127 3.89 -6.30 22.35
C ALA A 127 4.88 -5.13 22.17
N ASP A 128 5.32 -4.85 20.95
CA ASP A 128 6.42 -3.90 20.65
C ASP A 128 5.98 -2.55 20.06
N HIS A 129 4.68 -2.32 19.87
CA HIS A 129 4.15 -1.07 19.30
C HIS A 129 3.02 -0.54 20.18
N PHE A 130 3.38 0.25 21.19
CA PHE A 130 2.37 1.02 21.91
C PHE A 130 1.87 2.17 21.03
N MET A 131 0.79 1.92 20.32
CA MET A 131 0.03 2.99 19.68
C MET A 131 -1.07 3.44 20.65
N PRO A 132 -1.08 4.71 21.08
CA PRO A 132 -2.19 5.20 21.88
C PRO A 132 -3.53 5.00 21.16
N PRO A 133 -4.60 4.53 21.84
CA PRO A 133 -5.92 4.37 21.22
C PRO A 133 -6.41 5.63 20.51
N ALA A 134 -6.18 6.81 21.09
CA ALA A 134 -6.55 8.10 20.50
C ALA A 134 -5.92 8.34 19.12
N LEU A 135 -4.74 7.76 18.84
CA LEU A 135 -4.11 7.90 17.53
C LEU A 135 -4.84 7.04 16.49
N LEU A 136 -5.31 5.86 16.86
CA LEU A 136 -6.11 5.00 15.98
C LEU A 136 -7.47 5.63 15.69
N ASP A 137 -8.14 6.17 16.70
CA ASP A 137 -9.41 6.90 16.54
C ASP A 137 -9.26 8.07 15.58
N SER A 138 -8.15 8.82 15.69
CA SER A 138 -7.87 9.94 14.79
C SER A 138 -7.64 9.48 13.35
N GLN A 139 -7.09 8.29 13.14
CA GLN A 139 -6.93 7.73 11.80
C GLN A 139 -8.26 7.29 11.19
N PHE A 140 -9.14 6.67 11.97
CA PHE A 140 -10.49 6.34 11.50
C PHE A 140 -11.30 7.59 11.20
N ALA A 141 -11.19 8.64 12.04
CA ALA A 141 -11.82 9.92 11.80
C ALA A 141 -11.30 10.64 10.54
N ALA A 142 -10.02 10.46 10.22
CA ALA A 142 -9.39 11.05 9.02
C ALA A 142 -9.57 10.19 7.77
N LEU A 143 -10.04 8.96 7.90
CA LEU A 143 -10.18 8.03 6.79
C LEU A 143 -11.34 8.46 5.88
N GLU A 144 -11.00 8.87 4.69
CA GLU A 144 -11.92 9.00 3.57
C GLU A 144 -11.86 7.70 2.77
N GLU A 145 -12.86 6.83 2.91
CA GLU A 145 -12.88 5.57 2.16
C GLU A 145 -12.80 5.84 0.65
N PRO A 146 -11.96 5.07 -0.09
CA PRO A 146 -11.85 5.24 -1.53
C PRO A 146 -13.18 4.99 -2.23
N THR A 147 -13.51 5.86 -3.16
CA THR A 147 -14.73 5.80 -3.97
C THR A 147 -14.52 5.04 -5.28
N ALA A 148 -15.60 4.65 -5.96
CA ALA A 148 -15.54 3.82 -7.15
C ALA A 148 -14.73 4.41 -8.30
N ASP A 149 -14.66 5.74 -8.41
CA ASP A 149 -13.86 6.45 -9.42
C ASP A 149 -12.35 6.33 -9.17
N GLU A 150 -11.92 6.06 -7.94
CA GLU A 150 -10.54 5.71 -7.60
C GLU A 150 -10.18 4.25 -7.94
N ARG A 151 -11.15 3.46 -8.36
CA ARG A 151 -11.00 2.03 -8.75
C ARG A 151 -10.24 1.18 -7.73
N PRO A 152 -10.56 1.25 -6.42
CA PRO A 152 -9.82 0.54 -5.40
C PRO A 152 -10.07 -0.97 -5.46
N ILE A 153 -9.04 -1.74 -5.17
CA ILE A 153 -9.18 -3.15 -4.81
C ILE A 153 -9.40 -3.20 -3.30
N THR A 154 -10.67 -3.18 -2.89
CA THR A 154 -11.01 -3.26 -1.46
C THR A 154 -10.99 -4.70 -0.99
N ILE A 155 -10.25 -4.93 0.11
CA ILE A 155 -10.06 -6.23 0.74
C ILE A 155 -10.36 -6.12 2.23
N LEU A 156 -11.23 -6.99 2.72
CA LEU A 156 -11.47 -7.12 4.16
C LEU A 156 -10.25 -7.79 4.81
N VAL A 157 -9.81 -7.26 5.95
CA VAL A 157 -8.59 -7.75 6.61
C VAL A 157 -8.84 -8.88 7.62
N ALA A 158 -10.09 -9.31 7.80
CA ALA A 158 -10.42 -10.41 8.73
C ALA A 158 -9.74 -11.76 8.35
N PRO A 159 -9.64 -12.15 7.07
CA PRO A 159 -9.00 -13.40 6.68
C PRO A 159 -7.51 -13.44 7.01
N HIS A 160 -6.93 -14.65 6.90
CA HIS A 160 -5.50 -14.84 7.07
C HIS A 160 -4.69 -14.09 5.98
N PRO A 161 -3.51 -13.52 6.29
CA PRO A 161 -2.72 -12.73 5.33
C PRO A 161 -2.47 -13.42 3.98
N ARG A 162 -2.26 -14.74 3.96
CA ARG A 162 -2.09 -15.52 2.71
C ARG A 162 -3.33 -15.46 1.82
N GLU A 163 -4.51 -15.58 2.40
CA GLU A 163 -5.79 -15.52 1.67
C GLU A 163 -6.03 -14.12 1.09
N ILE A 164 -5.64 -13.09 1.86
CA ILE A 164 -5.69 -11.70 1.41
C ILE A 164 -4.81 -11.51 0.18
N VAL A 165 -3.55 -11.97 0.24
CA VAL A 165 -2.60 -11.89 -0.88
C VAL A 165 -3.13 -12.58 -2.13
N GLU A 166 -3.60 -13.83 -2.01
CA GLU A 166 -4.17 -14.57 -3.14
C GLU A 166 -5.41 -13.87 -3.72
N THR A 167 -6.23 -13.28 -2.88
CA THR A 167 -7.41 -12.52 -3.33
C THR A 167 -7.00 -11.27 -4.11
N ILE A 168 -5.96 -10.56 -3.66
CA ILE A 168 -5.44 -9.38 -4.37
C ILE A 168 -4.87 -9.78 -5.73
N VAL A 169 -4.04 -10.83 -5.78
CA VAL A 169 -3.44 -11.32 -7.03
C VAL A 169 -4.52 -11.69 -8.05
N LYS A 170 -5.56 -12.43 -7.63
CA LYS A 170 -6.70 -12.77 -8.48
C LYS A 170 -7.44 -11.52 -9.00
N LYS A 171 -7.68 -10.54 -8.15
CA LYS A 171 -8.38 -9.30 -8.55
C LYS A 171 -7.55 -8.41 -9.46
N LEU A 172 -6.22 -8.48 -9.37
CA LEU A 172 -5.31 -7.77 -10.28
C LEU A 172 -5.22 -8.42 -11.64
N ASN A 173 -5.68 -9.67 -11.77
CA ASN A 173 -5.55 -10.47 -12.99
C ASN A 173 -4.10 -10.48 -13.53
N ILE A 174 -3.14 -10.55 -12.61
CA ILE A 174 -1.73 -10.67 -12.93
C ILE A 174 -1.46 -12.16 -13.11
N ASP A 175 -1.17 -12.58 -14.36
CA ASP A 175 -0.73 -13.93 -14.64
C ASP A 175 0.56 -14.21 -13.85
N GLU A 176 0.60 -15.38 -13.19
CA GLU A 176 1.82 -15.83 -12.52
C GLU A 176 2.97 -15.83 -13.53
N PRO A 177 4.19 -15.39 -13.14
CA PRO A 177 5.35 -15.68 -13.96
C PRO A 177 5.41 -17.20 -14.09
N VAL A 178 5.26 -17.69 -15.32
CA VAL A 178 5.39 -19.12 -15.64
C VAL A 178 6.69 -19.58 -15.01
N GLY A 179 6.59 -20.51 -14.05
CA GLY A 179 7.71 -20.99 -13.27
C GLY A 179 8.87 -21.35 -14.19
N SER A 180 10.02 -20.77 -13.95
CA SER A 180 11.28 -21.21 -14.49
C SER A 180 11.44 -22.70 -14.14
N SER A 181 11.21 -23.55 -15.11
CA SER A 181 11.51 -24.97 -15.02
C SER A 181 13.03 -25.15 -14.99
N ALA A 182 13.61 -24.91 -13.82
CA ALA A 182 14.96 -25.33 -13.50
C ALA A 182 14.88 -26.74 -12.90
N ASP A 183 14.52 -27.71 -13.73
CA ASP A 183 14.89 -29.11 -13.45
C ASP A 183 15.03 -29.87 -14.78
N ARG A 184 16.14 -29.64 -15.46
CA ARG A 184 16.71 -30.62 -16.37
C ARG A 184 18.11 -30.93 -15.89
N ALA A 185 18.23 -31.91 -15.00
CA ALA A 185 19.48 -32.62 -14.78
C ALA A 185 19.94 -33.25 -16.12
N PRO A 186 21.20 -33.07 -16.54
CA PRO A 186 21.72 -33.84 -17.64
C PRO A 186 22.03 -35.26 -17.17
N ARG A 187 21.67 -36.22 -18.02
CA ARG A 187 22.14 -37.62 -17.91
C ARG A 187 23.61 -37.70 -18.31
#